data_afa733e85d77928c22ae82fff569293b
#
_entry.id   afa733e85d77928c22ae82fff569293b
#
_cell.length_a   1.000
_cell.length_b   1.000
_cell.length_c   1.000
_cell.angle_alpha   90.00
_cell.angle_beta   90.00
_cell.angle_gamma   90.00
#
_symmetry.space_group_name_H-M   'P 1'
#
loop_
_entity.id
_entity.type
_entity.pdbx_description
1 polymer ?
#
loop_
_entity_poly.entity_id
_entity_poly.type
_entity_poly.pdbx_seq_one_letter_code
_entity_poly.pdbx_strand_id
1 'polypeptide(L)'
;HPHGMPKSHPQGVAGGGVKIISWNTTNACNMYCAHCYRDAGCRADEELSTEEGKKLLREIAKAGFRIMIFSGGEPLTRPDILELVSYARGLGLIPVFGTNGTLIDLPMAKALKEAGACGMGISLDSLDKTKHDTFRSFPGGWDGAVRGMMNCREAGLPFQIHTTVMDWNAHELEAMTDFAVEIGAKAHHFFFL
;
A
#
# COMPACT_ATOMS: atom_id res chain seq x y z
N HIS A 1 13.17 47.26 -37.30
CA HIS A 1 12.87 45.90 -37.77
C HIS A 1 12.88 44.96 -36.59
N PRO A 2 11.80 44.21 -36.29
CA PRO A 2 11.77 43.25 -35.24
C PRO A 2 12.16 41.86 -35.79
N HIS A 3 13.26 41.31 -35.30
CA HIS A 3 13.57 39.91 -35.49
C HIS A 3 12.90 39.08 -34.43
N GLY A 4 11.79 38.44 -34.78
CA GLY A 4 11.16 37.42 -34.00
C GLY A 4 12.01 36.15 -34.01
N MET A 5 12.54 35.75 -32.88
CA MET A 5 13.11 34.42 -32.68
C MET A 5 11.99 33.41 -32.50
N PRO A 6 12.04 32.26 -33.16
CA PRO A 6 11.09 31.18 -32.87
C PRO A 6 11.36 30.61 -31.50
N LYS A 7 10.37 30.64 -30.62
CA LYS A 7 10.38 29.90 -29.33
C LYS A 7 10.26 28.42 -29.65
N SER A 8 11.38 27.72 -29.76
CA SER A 8 11.41 26.28 -29.72
C SER A 8 11.12 25.85 -28.27
N HIS A 9 9.92 25.38 -28.03
CA HIS A 9 9.68 24.61 -26.80
C HIS A 9 10.54 23.34 -26.90
N PRO A 10 11.32 23.01 -25.85
CA PRO A 10 11.97 21.71 -25.82
C PRO A 10 10.87 20.66 -25.78
N GLN A 11 10.82 19.83 -26.83
CA GLN A 11 10.02 18.62 -26.84
C GLN A 11 10.55 17.80 -25.68
N GLY A 12 9.69 17.64 -24.62
CA GLY A 12 10.00 16.82 -23.48
C GLY A 12 10.36 15.42 -23.96
N VAL A 13 11.56 14.99 -23.61
CA VAL A 13 11.97 13.60 -23.74
C VAL A 13 10.88 12.78 -23.04
N ALA A 14 10.16 11.97 -23.80
CA ALA A 14 9.21 11.01 -23.26
C ALA A 14 10.01 9.94 -22.51
N GLY A 15 10.41 10.27 -21.29
CA GLY A 15 10.93 9.34 -20.32
C GLY A 15 9.80 8.40 -19.94
N GLY A 16 9.78 7.20 -20.53
CA GLY A 16 8.80 6.15 -20.26
C GLY A 16 8.92 5.59 -18.86
N GLY A 17 8.77 6.43 -17.83
CA GLY A 17 8.72 6.01 -16.44
C GLY A 17 7.46 5.18 -16.16
N VAL A 18 7.56 4.20 -15.26
CA VAL A 18 6.40 3.41 -14.81
C VAL A 18 5.43 4.33 -14.09
N LYS A 19 4.21 4.46 -14.62
CA LYS A 19 3.14 5.25 -13.97
C LYS A 19 2.51 4.45 -12.84
N ILE A 20 2.45 5.08 -11.67
CA ILE A 20 1.92 4.50 -10.43
C ILE A 20 0.70 5.32 -10.01
N ILE A 21 -0.34 4.67 -9.55
CA ILE A 21 -1.51 5.30 -8.95
C ILE A 21 -1.91 4.56 -7.68
N SER A 22 -2.39 5.32 -6.70
CA SER A 22 -2.96 4.77 -5.46
C SER A 22 -4.46 5.08 -5.42
N TRP A 23 -5.24 4.07 -5.04
CA TRP A 23 -6.66 4.21 -4.78
C TRP A 23 -6.95 3.85 -3.32
N ASN A 24 -7.50 4.82 -2.60
CA ASN A 24 -8.05 4.58 -1.27
C ASN A 24 -9.43 3.90 -1.44
N THR A 25 -9.45 2.58 -1.36
CA THR A 25 -10.58 1.73 -1.73
C THR A 25 -11.73 1.78 -0.74
N THR A 26 -11.43 2.11 0.51
CA THR A 26 -12.39 2.23 1.61
C THR A 26 -11.89 3.20 2.68
N ASN A 27 -12.80 3.80 3.42
CA ASN A 27 -12.48 4.53 4.65
C ASN A 27 -12.54 3.64 5.90
N ALA A 28 -13.10 2.43 5.77
CA ALA A 28 -13.12 1.48 6.88
C ALA A 28 -11.69 1.07 7.27
N CYS A 29 -11.42 1.05 8.56
CA CYS A 29 -10.18 0.57 9.13
C CYS A 29 -10.44 -0.07 10.49
N ASN A 30 -9.65 -1.07 10.81
CA ASN A 30 -9.66 -1.69 12.13
C ASN A 30 -8.72 -0.99 13.14
N MET A 31 -8.06 0.10 12.74
CA MET A 31 -7.16 0.91 13.56
C MET A 31 -7.58 2.38 13.57
N TYR A 32 -7.14 3.11 14.61
CA TYR A 32 -7.37 4.55 14.80
C TYR A 32 -6.05 5.29 15.05
N CYS A 33 -5.12 5.19 14.07
CA CYS A 33 -3.79 5.75 14.20
C CYS A 33 -3.81 7.27 14.37
N ALA A 34 -3.05 7.78 15.34
CA ALA A 34 -2.98 9.22 15.63
C ALA A 34 -2.44 10.06 14.44
N HIS A 35 -1.62 9.45 13.59
CA HIS A 35 -1.03 10.08 12.39
C HIS A 35 -1.84 9.81 11.11
N CYS A 36 -3.06 9.28 11.22
CA CYS A 36 -3.84 8.90 10.04
C CYS A 36 -4.26 10.12 9.24
N TYR A 37 -3.69 10.33 8.07
CA TYR A 37 -4.03 11.42 7.15
C TYR A 37 -5.43 11.29 6.53
N ARG A 38 -6.08 10.13 6.70
CA ARG A 38 -7.40 9.81 6.15
C ARG A 38 -8.54 9.94 7.14
N ASP A 39 -8.27 10.09 8.44
CA ASP A 39 -9.28 9.95 9.48
C ASP A 39 -10.11 8.65 9.31
N ALA A 40 -9.40 7.56 9.00
CA ALA A 40 -10.04 6.28 8.71
C ALA A 40 -10.75 5.71 9.94
N GLY A 41 -11.81 4.96 9.71
CA GLY A 41 -12.59 4.36 10.78
C GLY A 41 -13.79 3.58 10.22
N CYS A 42 -14.92 4.23 10.07
CA CYS A 42 -16.10 3.61 9.47
C CYS A 42 -16.09 3.72 7.94
N ARG A 43 -16.77 2.78 7.28
CA ARG A 43 -17.01 2.86 5.84
C ARG A 43 -17.77 4.16 5.52
N ALA A 44 -17.33 4.87 4.47
CA ALA A 44 -18.05 6.04 3.98
C ALA A 44 -19.23 5.63 3.07
N ASP A 45 -20.33 6.38 3.13
CA ASP A 45 -21.52 6.10 2.32
C ASP A 45 -21.28 6.23 0.81
N GLU A 46 -20.30 7.05 0.43
CA GLU A 46 -19.95 7.37 -0.97
C GLU A 46 -18.81 6.50 -1.55
N GLU A 47 -18.49 5.37 -0.93
CA GLU A 47 -17.48 4.47 -1.47
C GLU A 47 -17.96 3.82 -2.76
N LEU A 48 -17.06 3.73 -3.75
CA LEU A 48 -17.36 3.07 -5.01
C LEU A 48 -17.82 1.62 -4.79
N SER A 49 -18.90 1.23 -5.42
CA SER A 49 -19.32 -0.16 -5.53
C SER A 49 -18.30 -0.98 -6.31
N THR A 50 -18.43 -2.30 -6.30
CA THR A 50 -17.56 -3.21 -7.06
C THR A 50 -17.52 -2.86 -8.55
N GLU A 51 -18.69 -2.59 -9.15
CA GLU A 51 -18.77 -2.27 -10.59
C GLU A 51 -18.19 -0.88 -10.92
N GLU A 52 -18.38 0.11 -10.06
CA GLU A 52 -17.73 1.41 -10.21
C GLU A 52 -16.22 1.31 -10.02
N GLY A 53 -15.75 0.49 -9.06
CA GLY A 53 -14.34 0.18 -8.89
C GLY A 53 -13.74 -0.48 -10.13
N LYS A 54 -14.41 -1.45 -10.73
CA LYS A 54 -13.98 -2.05 -12.00
C LYS A 54 -13.94 -1.04 -13.14
N LYS A 55 -14.91 -0.11 -13.20
CA LYS A 55 -14.89 0.98 -14.18
C LYS A 55 -13.69 1.87 -13.99
N LEU A 56 -13.39 2.27 -12.75
CA LEU A 56 -12.19 3.05 -12.41
C LEU A 56 -10.92 2.32 -12.85
N LEU A 57 -10.77 1.03 -12.56
CA LEU A 57 -9.61 0.23 -12.93
C LEU A 57 -9.41 0.16 -14.45
N ARG A 58 -10.48 0.06 -15.23
CA ARG A 58 -10.41 0.14 -16.71
C ARG A 58 -9.86 1.47 -17.19
N GLU A 59 -10.34 2.59 -16.62
CA GLU A 59 -9.86 3.93 -17.01
C GLU A 59 -8.40 4.14 -16.61
N ILE A 60 -7.98 3.64 -15.44
CA ILE A 60 -6.57 3.64 -14.99
C ILE A 60 -5.68 2.89 -15.98
N ALA A 61 -6.08 1.68 -16.39
CA ALA A 61 -5.33 0.88 -17.35
C ALA A 61 -5.24 1.57 -18.73
N LYS A 62 -6.36 2.13 -19.24
CA LYS A 62 -6.39 2.90 -20.49
C LYS A 62 -5.50 4.15 -20.45
N ALA A 63 -5.39 4.81 -19.28
CA ALA A 63 -4.52 5.96 -19.07
C ALA A 63 -3.03 5.60 -19.01
N GLY A 64 -2.69 4.31 -19.15
CA GLY A 64 -1.33 3.82 -19.22
C GLY A 64 -0.62 3.68 -17.86
N PHE A 65 -1.36 3.66 -16.76
CA PHE A 65 -0.80 3.28 -15.47
C PHE A 65 -0.44 1.80 -15.46
N ARG A 66 0.61 1.46 -14.71
CA ARG A 66 1.11 0.07 -14.62
C ARG A 66 0.99 -0.48 -13.21
N ILE A 67 1.34 0.31 -12.20
CA ILE A 67 1.26 -0.10 -10.80
C ILE A 67 0.01 0.51 -10.19
N MET A 68 -0.81 -0.35 -9.61
CA MET A 68 -2.03 0.00 -8.91
C MET A 68 -1.88 -0.30 -7.43
N ILE A 69 -1.82 0.73 -6.59
CA ILE A 69 -1.74 0.56 -5.13
C ILE A 69 -3.15 0.56 -4.56
N PHE A 70 -3.57 -0.57 -4.00
CA PHE A 70 -4.78 -0.68 -3.20
C PHE A 70 -4.46 -0.24 -1.77
N SER A 71 -5.08 0.82 -1.31
CA SER A 71 -4.89 1.43 0.01
C SER A 71 -6.23 1.93 0.55
N GLY A 72 -6.21 2.84 1.52
CA GLY A 72 -7.42 3.46 2.09
C GLY A 72 -7.31 3.62 3.60
N GLY A 73 -8.35 3.25 4.32
CA GLY A 73 -8.26 2.90 5.73
C GLY A 73 -7.46 1.59 5.82
N GLU A 74 -8.17 0.47 5.84
CA GLU A 74 -7.54 -0.84 5.66
C GLU A 74 -8.20 -1.55 4.46
N PRO A 75 -7.51 -1.72 3.34
CA PRO A 75 -8.10 -2.28 2.12
C PRO A 75 -8.63 -3.69 2.29
N LEU A 76 -8.05 -4.49 3.21
CA LEU A 76 -8.49 -5.86 3.47
C LEU A 76 -9.81 -5.95 4.26
N THR A 77 -10.36 -4.84 4.73
CA THR A 77 -11.72 -4.81 5.30
C THR A 77 -12.80 -4.76 4.20
N ARG A 78 -12.41 -4.48 2.97
CA ARG A 78 -13.33 -4.40 1.84
C ARG A 78 -13.69 -5.80 1.34
N PRO A 79 -14.98 -6.21 1.33
CA PRO A 79 -15.37 -7.60 1.08
C PRO A 79 -15.11 -8.08 -0.34
N ASP A 80 -15.07 -7.17 -1.32
CA ASP A 80 -14.83 -7.45 -2.73
C ASP A 80 -13.38 -7.23 -3.17
N ILE A 81 -12.44 -7.06 -2.22
CA ILE A 81 -11.06 -6.69 -2.54
C ILE A 81 -10.37 -7.71 -3.45
N LEU A 82 -10.57 -9.00 -3.23
CA LEU A 82 -9.97 -10.06 -4.05
C LEU A 82 -10.48 -10.02 -5.49
N GLU A 83 -11.77 -9.72 -5.68
CA GLU A 83 -12.38 -9.57 -7.01
C GLU A 83 -11.78 -8.36 -7.75
N LEU A 84 -11.63 -7.22 -7.07
CA LEU A 84 -11.04 -6.01 -7.64
C LEU A 84 -9.56 -6.23 -8.02
N VAL A 85 -8.79 -6.94 -7.18
CA VAL A 85 -7.38 -7.30 -7.46
C VAL A 85 -7.29 -8.19 -8.69
N SER A 86 -8.10 -9.24 -8.75
CA SER A 86 -8.14 -10.16 -9.90
C SER A 86 -8.52 -9.42 -11.19
N TYR A 87 -9.50 -8.53 -11.09
CA TYR A 87 -9.90 -7.70 -12.23
C TYR A 87 -8.77 -6.77 -12.70
N ALA A 88 -8.11 -6.07 -11.76
CA ALA A 88 -6.96 -5.23 -12.08
C ALA A 88 -5.84 -6.02 -12.76
N ARG A 89 -5.55 -7.24 -12.26
CA ARG A 89 -4.56 -8.13 -12.84
C ARG A 89 -4.92 -8.53 -14.27
N GLY A 90 -6.20 -8.85 -14.53
CA GLY A 90 -6.73 -9.16 -15.86
C GLY A 90 -6.60 -8.01 -16.87
N LEU A 91 -6.57 -6.76 -16.40
CA LEU A 91 -6.31 -5.57 -17.21
C LEU A 91 -4.81 -5.31 -17.48
N GLY A 92 -3.91 -6.15 -16.97
CA GLY A 92 -2.46 -5.98 -17.11
C GLY A 92 -1.85 -5.00 -16.09
N LEU A 93 -2.61 -4.56 -15.09
CA LEU A 93 -2.07 -3.80 -13.96
C LEU A 93 -1.24 -4.70 -13.04
N ILE A 94 -0.37 -4.09 -12.27
CA ILE A 94 0.43 -4.71 -11.21
C ILE A 94 -0.19 -4.30 -9.87
N PRO A 95 -1.09 -5.14 -9.28
CA PRO A 95 -1.72 -4.82 -8.00
C PRO A 95 -0.73 -4.97 -6.87
N VAL A 96 -0.59 -3.93 -6.05
CA VAL A 96 0.17 -3.92 -4.80
C VAL A 96 -0.68 -3.28 -3.71
N PHE A 97 -0.32 -3.49 -2.45
CA PHE A 97 -1.09 -3.03 -1.30
C PHE A 97 -0.31 -2.11 -0.39
N GLY A 98 -1.03 -1.15 0.24
CA GLY A 98 -0.62 -0.49 1.47
C GLY A 98 -1.60 -0.91 2.57
N THR A 99 -1.12 -1.62 3.59
CA THR A 99 -1.94 -2.25 4.63
C THR A 99 -1.27 -2.17 6.00
N ASN A 100 -2.07 -2.25 7.06
CA ASN A 100 -1.53 -2.44 8.41
C ASN A 100 -1.09 -3.90 8.69
N GLY A 101 -1.46 -4.84 7.83
CA GLY A 101 -1.01 -6.23 7.85
C GLY A 101 -1.73 -7.14 8.84
N THR A 102 -2.52 -6.61 9.77
CA THR A 102 -3.11 -7.40 10.87
C THR A 102 -4.19 -8.39 10.42
N LEU A 103 -4.78 -8.15 9.25
CA LEU A 103 -5.82 -9.00 8.65
C LEU A 103 -5.24 -10.07 7.71
N ILE A 104 -3.92 -10.15 7.56
CA ILE A 104 -3.28 -11.12 6.68
C ILE A 104 -3.03 -12.41 7.47
N ASP A 105 -4.01 -13.31 7.51
CA ASP A 105 -3.77 -14.69 7.86
C ASP A 105 -3.23 -15.50 6.65
N LEU A 106 -2.83 -16.74 6.84
CA LEU A 106 -2.26 -17.55 5.76
C LEU A 106 -3.26 -17.82 4.62
N PRO A 107 -4.55 -18.13 4.89
CA PRO A 107 -5.56 -18.19 3.84
C PRO A 107 -5.68 -16.90 3.03
N MET A 108 -5.73 -15.73 3.69
CA MET A 108 -5.80 -14.44 3.01
C MET A 108 -4.55 -14.16 2.17
N ALA A 109 -3.35 -14.44 2.69
CA ALA A 109 -2.10 -14.28 1.94
C ALA A 109 -2.08 -15.13 0.65
N LYS A 110 -2.56 -16.38 0.73
CA LYS A 110 -2.70 -17.26 -0.43
C LYS A 110 -3.74 -16.74 -1.42
N ALA A 111 -4.91 -16.34 -0.93
CA ALA A 111 -6.00 -15.80 -1.77
C ALA A 111 -5.58 -14.51 -2.50
N LEU A 112 -4.86 -13.60 -1.82
CA LEU A 112 -4.31 -12.39 -2.43
C LEU A 112 -3.32 -12.73 -3.56
N LYS A 113 -2.43 -13.67 -3.33
CA LYS A 113 -1.47 -14.14 -4.35
C LYS A 113 -2.20 -14.76 -5.55
N GLU A 114 -3.18 -15.62 -5.32
CA GLU A 114 -3.99 -16.26 -6.37
C GLU A 114 -4.80 -15.22 -7.15
N ALA A 115 -5.33 -14.19 -6.50
CA ALA A 115 -6.01 -13.08 -7.15
C ALA A 115 -5.06 -12.21 -7.99
N GLY A 116 -3.74 -12.36 -7.83
CA GLY A 116 -2.74 -11.66 -8.62
C GLY A 116 -2.08 -10.47 -7.94
N ALA A 117 -2.19 -10.33 -6.62
CA ALA A 117 -1.40 -9.35 -5.86
C ALA A 117 0.10 -9.63 -6.05
N CYS A 118 0.85 -8.55 -6.34
CA CYS A 118 2.28 -8.64 -6.65
C CYS A 118 3.18 -8.22 -5.49
N GLY A 119 2.63 -7.59 -4.47
CA GLY A 119 3.38 -7.17 -3.29
C GLY A 119 2.52 -6.49 -2.24
N MET A 120 2.98 -6.56 -0.99
CA MET A 120 2.33 -5.96 0.17
C MET A 120 3.27 -4.97 0.84
N GLY A 121 2.88 -3.71 0.97
CA GLY A 121 3.53 -2.73 1.83
C GLY A 121 2.88 -2.78 3.21
N ILE A 122 3.58 -3.37 4.18
CA ILE A 122 3.04 -3.61 5.52
C ILE A 122 3.65 -2.60 6.48
N SER A 123 2.79 -1.95 7.23
CA SER A 123 3.18 -0.90 8.16
C SER A 123 3.83 -1.47 9.42
N LEU A 124 5.04 -0.98 9.76
CA LEU A 124 5.71 -1.24 11.04
C LEU A 124 6.55 -0.02 11.41
N ASP A 125 6.29 0.61 12.56
CA ASP A 125 6.92 1.89 12.91
C ASP A 125 7.94 1.78 14.05
N SER A 126 8.05 0.64 14.71
CA SER A 126 9.02 0.37 15.76
C SER A 126 9.24 -1.13 15.94
N LEU A 127 10.39 -1.51 16.45
CA LEU A 127 10.64 -2.88 16.98
C LEU A 127 10.07 -3.06 18.40
N ASP A 128 9.84 -1.98 19.11
CA ASP A 128 9.13 -2.00 20.39
C ASP A 128 7.62 -2.08 20.15
N LYS A 129 7.03 -3.20 20.55
CA LYS A 129 5.60 -3.48 20.37
C LYS A 129 4.72 -2.41 21.00
N THR A 130 5.07 -1.97 22.20
CA THR A 130 4.29 -0.98 22.94
C THR A 130 4.28 0.37 22.21
N LYS A 131 5.42 0.80 21.69
CA LYS A 131 5.52 2.04 20.91
C LYS A 131 4.71 1.95 19.63
N HIS A 132 4.84 0.86 18.87
CA HIS A 132 4.07 0.65 17.64
C HIS A 132 2.57 0.64 17.91
N ASP A 133 2.12 -0.16 18.88
CA ASP A 133 0.70 -0.30 19.23
C ASP A 133 0.10 1.01 19.74
N THR A 134 0.86 1.77 20.55
CA THR A 134 0.44 3.10 21.01
C THR A 134 0.30 4.07 19.84
N PHE A 135 1.29 4.12 18.95
CA PHE A 135 1.27 5.02 17.80
C PHE A 135 0.11 4.72 16.84
N ARG A 136 -0.26 3.44 16.71
CA ARG A 136 -1.38 3.00 15.88
C ARG A 136 -2.71 2.86 16.62
N SER A 137 -2.73 3.15 17.92
CA SER A 137 -3.90 3.03 18.79
C SER A 137 -4.59 1.65 18.66
N PHE A 138 -3.77 0.59 18.58
CA PHE A 138 -4.26 -0.77 18.36
C PHE A 138 -3.39 -1.80 19.10
N PRO A 139 -3.84 -2.24 20.31
CA PRO A 139 -3.13 -3.29 21.06
C PRO A 139 -3.02 -4.60 20.26
N GLY A 140 -1.80 -5.14 20.18
CA GLY A 140 -1.50 -6.33 19.36
C GLY A 140 -1.28 -6.04 17.88
N GLY A 141 -1.22 -4.78 17.49
CA GLY A 141 -0.95 -4.33 16.12
C GLY A 141 0.39 -4.82 15.59
N TRP A 142 1.43 -4.72 16.42
CA TRP A 142 2.78 -5.19 16.10
C TRP A 142 2.79 -6.70 15.81
N ASP A 143 2.24 -7.50 16.73
CA ASP A 143 2.18 -8.96 16.55
C ASP A 143 1.33 -9.34 15.34
N GLY A 144 0.26 -8.61 15.07
CA GLY A 144 -0.58 -8.78 13.89
C GLY A 144 0.17 -8.49 12.59
N ALA A 145 0.89 -7.37 12.52
CA ALA A 145 1.66 -6.98 11.35
C ALA A 145 2.79 -7.98 11.03
N VAL A 146 3.58 -8.36 12.06
CA VAL A 146 4.65 -9.34 11.90
C VAL A 146 4.11 -10.71 11.49
N ARG A 147 3.02 -11.17 12.09
CA ARG A 147 2.36 -12.39 11.67
C ARG A 147 1.90 -12.31 10.21
N GLY A 148 1.34 -11.17 9.78
CA GLY A 148 0.96 -10.92 8.39
C GLY A 148 2.15 -11.02 7.43
N MET A 149 3.31 -10.45 7.80
CA MET A 149 4.56 -10.56 7.03
C MET A 149 5.01 -12.02 6.89
N MET A 150 4.98 -12.78 7.98
CA MET A 150 5.37 -14.20 7.98
C MET A 150 4.40 -15.02 7.12
N ASN A 151 3.10 -14.75 7.17
CA ASN A 151 2.10 -15.40 6.32
C ASN A 151 2.31 -15.07 4.82
N CYS A 152 2.67 -13.82 4.50
CA CYS A 152 3.07 -13.45 3.16
C CYS A 152 4.30 -14.24 2.68
N ARG A 153 5.33 -14.35 3.54
CA ARG A 153 6.52 -15.15 3.25
C ARG A 153 6.18 -16.60 2.98
N GLU A 154 5.37 -17.22 3.83
CA GLU A 154 4.94 -18.63 3.68
C GLU A 154 4.13 -18.85 2.40
N ALA A 155 3.21 -17.92 2.07
CA ALA A 155 2.44 -17.96 0.83
C ALA A 155 3.30 -17.65 -0.42
N GLY A 156 4.52 -17.16 -0.26
CA GLY A 156 5.37 -16.67 -1.35
C GLY A 156 4.81 -15.41 -2.01
N LEU A 157 4.11 -14.56 -1.24
CA LEU A 157 3.66 -13.23 -1.63
C LEU A 157 4.71 -12.21 -1.18
N PRO A 158 5.38 -11.49 -2.09
CA PRO A 158 6.41 -10.52 -1.73
C PRO A 158 5.84 -9.42 -0.81
N PHE A 159 6.64 -9.00 0.17
CA PHE A 159 6.27 -7.87 1.02
C PHE A 159 7.46 -6.95 1.28
N GLN A 160 7.15 -5.76 1.73
CA GLN A 160 8.07 -4.72 2.17
C GLN A 160 7.55 -4.08 3.45
N ILE A 161 8.43 -3.49 4.25
CA ILE A 161 8.08 -2.75 5.45
C ILE A 161 7.91 -1.27 5.09
N HIS A 162 6.85 -0.66 5.59
CA HIS A 162 6.59 0.77 5.52
C HIS A 162 6.65 1.38 6.91
N THR A 163 7.60 2.29 7.14
CA THR A 163 7.77 2.99 8.41
C THR A 163 7.48 4.47 8.24
N THR A 164 6.58 5.00 9.06
CA THR A 164 6.40 6.44 9.21
C THR A 164 7.46 6.95 10.19
N VAL A 165 8.36 7.80 9.70
CA VAL A 165 9.48 8.31 10.49
C VAL A 165 9.02 9.50 11.33
N MET A 166 9.27 9.40 12.63
CA MET A 166 8.97 10.40 13.64
C MET A 166 10.20 10.59 14.52
N ASP A 167 10.30 11.70 15.26
CA ASP A 167 11.43 11.96 16.17
C ASP A 167 11.66 10.82 17.17
N TRP A 168 10.58 10.19 17.63
CA TRP A 168 10.66 9.13 18.64
C TRP A 168 11.16 7.78 18.12
N ASN A 169 11.11 7.50 16.80
CA ASN A 169 11.55 6.23 16.20
C ASN A 169 12.73 6.36 15.23
N ALA A 170 13.18 7.57 14.91
CA ALA A 170 14.25 7.81 13.95
C ALA A 170 15.54 7.04 14.29
N HIS A 171 15.84 6.85 15.59
CA HIS A 171 17.00 6.10 16.07
C HIS A 171 16.87 4.58 15.88
N GLU A 172 15.70 4.05 15.57
CA GLU A 172 15.44 2.62 15.37
C GLU A 172 15.60 2.18 13.91
N LEU A 173 15.74 3.10 12.94
CA LEU A 173 15.64 2.82 11.51
C LEU A 173 16.67 1.80 11.02
N GLU A 174 17.90 1.83 11.54
CA GLU A 174 18.93 0.86 11.19
C GLU A 174 18.53 -0.55 11.66
N ALA A 175 18.18 -0.70 12.94
CA ALA A 175 17.74 -1.97 13.49
C ALA A 175 16.44 -2.51 12.81
N MET A 176 15.54 -1.62 12.44
CA MET A 176 14.33 -2.00 11.68
C MET A 176 14.68 -2.47 10.28
N THR A 177 15.71 -1.90 9.66
CA THR A 177 16.20 -2.36 8.34
C THR A 177 16.85 -3.74 8.44
N ASP A 178 17.64 -3.99 9.49
CA ASP A 178 18.21 -5.30 9.77
C ASP A 178 17.09 -6.34 10.00
N PHE A 179 16.08 -5.99 10.77
CA PHE A 179 14.90 -6.83 10.97
C PHE A 179 14.16 -7.12 9.63
N ALA A 180 14.02 -6.12 8.76
CA ALA A 180 13.41 -6.31 7.45
C ALA A 180 14.17 -7.33 6.60
N VAL A 181 15.51 -7.30 6.63
CA VAL A 181 16.35 -8.30 5.96
C VAL A 181 16.16 -9.68 6.57
N GLU A 182 16.16 -9.80 7.90
CA GLU A 182 16.01 -11.07 8.62
C GLU A 182 14.69 -11.76 8.28
N ILE A 183 13.58 -11.03 8.28
CA ILE A 183 12.25 -11.62 7.97
C ILE A 183 12.00 -11.80 6.48
N GLY A 184 12.91 -11.36 5.60
CA GLY A 184 12.85 -11.56 4.15
C GLY A 184 12.01 -10.54 3.40
N ALA A 185 11.83 -9.33 3.93
CA ALA A 185 11.23 -8.22 3.22
C ALA A 185 12.05 -7.85 1.98
N LYS A 186 11.39 -7.40 0.92
CA LYS A 186 12.03 -6.99 -0.33
C LYS A 186 12.58 -5.58 -0.29
N ALA A 187 12.04 -4.75 0.59
CA ALA A 187 12.46 -3.36 0.81
C ALA A 187 11.99 -2.88 2.18
N HIS A 188 12.62 -1.84 2.68
CA HIS A 188 12.18 -1.03 3.81
C HIS A 188 12.00 0.40 3.32
N HIS A 189 10.78 0.92 3.35
CA HIS A 189 10.44 2.26 2.88
C HIS A 189 10.17 3.19 4.04
N PHE A 190 10.70 4.40 3.94
CA PHE A 190 10.54 5.46 4.92
C PHE A 190 9.59 6.53 4.40
N PHE A 191 8.61 6.89 5.22
CA PHE A 191 7.67 7.97 4.95
C PHE A 191 7.85 9.07 5.98
N PHE A 192 7.95 10.29 5.54
CA PHE A 192 8.06 11.48 6.38
C PHE A 192 6.74 12.23 6.34
N LEU A 193 6.25 12.70 7.52
CA LEU A 193 5.05 13.53 7.66
C LEU A 193 5.40 15.02 7.58
#